data_37b231be408b62a4d76304785a2e6150
#
_entry.id   37b231be408b62a4d76304785a2e6150
#
_cell.length_a   1.000
_cell.length_b   1.000
_cell.length_c   1.000
_cell.angle_alpha   90.00
_cell.angle_beta   90.00
_cell.angle_gamma   90.00
#
_symmetry.space_group_name_H-M   'P 1'
#
loop_
_entity.id
_entity.type
_entity.pdbx_description
1 polymer ?
#
loop_
_entity_poly.entity_id
_entity_poly.type
_entity_poly.pdbx_seq_one_letter_code
_entity_poly.pdbx_strand_id
1 'polypeptide(L)'
;MTLFDPERGRPIVAPPCDAPGCWAGAPGAYREGSDLYVVYRLRGPRPKRGYEVIIAASRDGARFDTVWSADKDRFGAESIERCAIAHVGDIWRLYVSFVRHNDRRWRIGLIESRAVDAFDPADLVIVLDPLDLGLAAVKDPWFRREGEGWLMFTSYGTLPLTGGTGLHDTGDALSTGRTISASGLATSPDGRRWTWQGAVLLPSASGWDSFTTRLSTAVRDGDGWLGLYDGSASLAENYEERCGLVRSRDLHHWERVNADGPSIGTVRGPGGVRYVDITAVGDVFYEYTRADGAHELRVAHTS
;
A
#
# COMPACT_ATOMS: atom_id res chain seq x y z
N MET A 1 7.75 5.33 -21.92
CA MET A 1 6.30 5.65 -21.81
C MET A 1 6.08 6.17 -20.40
N THR A 2 5.70 7.43 -20.26
CA THR A 2 5.39 8.02 -18.94
C THR A 2 3.90 7.80 -18.69
N LEU A 3 3.54 6.98 -17.75
CA LEU A 3 2.15 6.65 -17.45
C LEU A 3 1.39 7.86 -16.88
N PHE A 4 2.08 8.67 -16.08
CA PHE A 4 1.62 9.96 -15.56
C PHE A 4 2.84 10.79 -15.13
N ASP A 5 2.66 12.11 -15.00
CA ASP A 5 3.69 13.03 -14.49
C ASP A 5 3.37 13.36 -13.02
N PRO A 6 4.17 12.89 -12.04
CA PRO A 6 3.90 13.11 -10.63
C PRO A 6 4.03 14.59 -10.20
N GLU A 7 4.76 15.41 -10.95
CA GLU A 7 4.88 16.85 -10.67
C GLU A 7 3.59 17.62 -11.03
N ARG A 8 2.80 17.09 -11.96
CA ARG A 8 1.53 17.69 -12.40
C ARG A 8 0.33 17.22 -11.59
N GLY A 9 0.52 16.23 -10.72
CA GLY A 9 -0.54 15.75 -9.85
C GLY A 9 -0.97 16.81 -8.84
N ARG A 10 -2.27 16.88 -8.57
CA ARG A 10 -2.86 17.82 -7.65
C ARG A 10 -2.85 17.27 -6.22
N PRO A 11 -2.37 18.02 -5.21
CA PRO A 11 -2.54 17.67 -3.80
C PRO A 11 -4.02 17.61 -3.44
N ILE A 12 -4.44 16.54 -2.76
CA ILE A 12 -5.81 16.37 -2.25
C ILE A 12 -5.87 16.26 -0.74
N VAL A 13 -4.77 15.79 -0.10
CA VAL A 13 -4.64 15.77 1.36
C VAL A 13 -3.26 16.26 1.75
N ALA A 14 -3.21 17.32 2.54
CA ALA A 14 -1.97 17.84 3.10
C ALA A 14 -1.44 16.92 4.22
N PRO A 15 -0.12 16.88 4.46
CA PRO A 15 0.43 16.20 5.61
C PRO A 15 -0.05 16.84 6.93
N PRO A 16 -0.05 16.09 8.05
CA PRO A 16 -0.48 16.63 9.35
C PRO A 16 0.47 17.67 9.94
N CYS A 17 1.70 17.80 9.41
CA CYS A 17 2.65 18.88 9.70
C CYS A 17 3.68 18.97 8.55
N ASP A 18 4.38 20.12 8.46
CA ASP A 18 5.38 20.40 7.42
C ASP A 18 6.78 19.96 7.87
N ALA A 19 6.97 18.67 8.12
CA ALA A 19 8.24 18.11 8.58
C ALA A 19 8.38 16.63 8.18
N PRO A 20 9.62 16.09 8.13
CA PRO A 20 9.86 14.67 7.92
C PRO A 20 9.11 13.79 8.92
N GLY A 21 8.52 12.71 8.43
CA GLY A 21 7.71 11.78 9.24
C GLY A 21 6.23 12.17 9.37
N CYS A 22 5.82 13.37 8.92
CA CYS A 22 4.42 13.79 8.83
C CYS A 22 3.88 13.45 7.44
N TRP A 23 3.03 12.42 7.34
CA TRP A 23 2.58 11.90 6.05
C TRP A 23 1.07 11.74 6.00
N ALA A 24 0.49 12.17 4.88
CA ALA A 24 -0.81 11.76 4.39
C ALA A 24 -0.60 10.91 3.13
N GLY A 25 -0.96 9.62 3.13
CA GLY A 25 -0.63 8.78 1.99
C GLY A 25 -0.99 7.32 2.17
N ALA A 26 -0.26 6.45 1.46
CA ALA A 26 -0.55 5.03 1.31
C ALA A 26 -1.99 4.78 0.80
N PRO A 27 -2.38 5.40 -0.35
CA PRO A 27 -3.74 5.32 -0.84
C PRO A 27 -4.14 3.90 -1.26
N GLY A 28 -5.44 3.61 -1.09
CA GLY A 28 -6.17 2.58 -1.78
C GLY A 28 -7.40 3.23 -2.44
N ALA A 29 -7.51 3.13 -3.77
CA ALA A 29 -8.53 3.83 -4.54
C ALA A 29 -9.59 2.85 -5.05
N TYR A 30 -10.84 3.29 -5.05
CA TYR A 30 -11.97 2.56 -5.59
C TYR A 30 -12.96 3.50 -6.26
N ARG A 31 -13.43 3.11 -7.44
CA ARG A 31 -14.45 3.87 -8.17
C ARG A 31 -15.70 3.02 -8.38
N GLU A 32 -16.84 3.61 -8.07
CA GLU A 32 -18.16 3.03 -8.31
C GLU A 32 -19.03 4.04 -9.06
N GLY A 33 -19.25 3.78 -10.35
CA GLY A 33 -19.95 4.75 -11.21
C GLY A 33 -19.22 6.10 -11.25
N SER A 34 -19.90 7.16 -10.85
CA SER A 34 -19.35 8.52 -10.72
C SER A 34 -18.59 8.73 -9.43
N ASP A 35 -18.84 7.91 -8.40
CA ASP A 35 -18.28 8.11 -7.07
C ASP A 35 -16.87 7.53 -6.99
N LEU A 36 -15.94 8.34 -6.51
CA LEU A 36 -14.52 8.01 -6.35
C LEU A 36 -14.17 8.03 -4.86
N TYR A 37 -13.71 6.90 -4.36
CA TYR A 37 -13.29 6.72 -2.97
C TYR A 37 -11.79 6.57 -2.89
N VAL A 38 -11.20 7.15 -1.87
CA VAL A 38 -9.79 6.92 -1.50
C VAL A 38 -9.69 6.66 -0.01
N VAL A 39 -9.12 5.53 0.35
CA VAL A 39 -8.70 5.25 1.72
C VAL A 39 -7.23 5.58 1.86
N TYR A 40 -6.84 6.28 2.91
CA TYR A 40 -5.46 6.66 3.19
C TYR A 40 -5.21 6.71 4.69
N ARG A 41 -3.94 6.75 5.07
CA ARG A 41 -3.56 6.90 6.47
C ARG A 41 -2.91 8.26 6.72
N LEU A 42 -3.06 8.78 7.93
CA LEU A 42 -2.23 9.82 8.48
C LEU A 42 -1.14 9.22 9.38
N ARG A 43 0.07 9.77 9.25
CA ARG A 43 1.22 9.35 10.04
C ARG A 43 1.93 10.56 10.63
N GLY A 44 2.41 10.39 11.86
CA GLY A 44 3.32 11.33 12.51
C GLY A 44 4.68 10.67 12.79
N PRO A 45 5.67 11.46 13.20
CA PRO A 45 6.95 10.94 13.69
C PRO A 45 6.76 9.93 14.83
N ARG A 46 7.77 9.07 15.08
CA ARG A 46 7.77 8.18 16.25
C ARG A 46 7.64 9.01 17.55
N PRO A 47 6.84 8.57 18.53
CA PRO A 47 6.17 7.27 18.61
C PRO A 47 4.79 7.20 17.95
N LYS A 48 4.26 8.30 17.41
CA LYS A 48 2.89 8.37 16.87
C LYS A 48 2.64 7.39 15.73
N ARG A 49 3.52 7.33 14.72
CA ARG A 49 3.46 6.45 13.56
C ARG A 49 2.14 6.63 12.76
N GLY A 50 1.67 5.61 12.07
CA GLY A 50 0.35 5.58 11.41
C GLY A 50 -0.75 5.58 12.48
N TYR A 51 -1.48 6.69 12.61
CA TYR A 51 -2.37 6.89 13.75
C TYR A 51 -3.85 6.97 13.38
N GLU A 52 -4.17 7.21 12.13
CA GLU A 52 -5.55 7.35 11.67
C GLU A 52 -5.70 6.81 10.25
N VAL A 53 -6.77 6.10 9.98
CA VAL A 53 -7.22 5.72 8.63
C VAL A 53 -8.47 6.53 8.30
N ILE A 54 -8.52 7.04 7.07
CA ILE A 54 -9.60 7.90 6.59
C ILE A 54 -10.08 7.38 5.24
N ILE A 55 -11.40 7.35 5.05
CA ILE A 55 -12.03 7.18 3.74
C ILE A 55 -12.61 8.52 3.33
N ALA A 56 -12.20 9.01 2.16
CA ALA A 56 -12.75 10.21 1.56
C ALA A 56 -13.41 9.88 0.22
N ALA A 57 -14.48 10.60 -0.10
CA ALA A 57 -15.24 10.42 -1.33
C ALA A 57 -15.27 11.70 -2.17
N SER A 58 -15.36 11.54 -3.49
CA SER A 58 -15.45 12.62 -4.47
C SER A 58 -16.35 12.21 -5.62
N ARG A 59 -17.11 13.17 -6.17
CA ARG A 59 -17.89 12.99 -7.41
C ARG A 59 -17.24 13.66 -8.63
N ASP A 60 -16.42 14.64 -8.40
CA ASP A 60 -15.77 15.45 -9.44
C ASP A 60 -14.27 15.14 -9.61
N GLY A 61 -13.73 14.24 -8.78
CA GLY A 61 -12.30 13.92 -8.70
C GLY A 61 -11.45 15.10 -8.20
N ALA A 62 -12.09 16.22 -7.82
CA ALA A 62 -11.42 17.44 -7.41
C ALA A 62 -11.49 17.69 -5.92
N ARG A 63 -12.63 17.60 -5.32
CA ARG A 63 -12.83 17.76 -3.89
C ARG A 63 -13.13 16.40 -3.27
N PHE A 64 -12.40 16.08 -2.20
CA PHE A 64 -12.58 14.87 -1.41
C PHE A 64 -13.06 15.23 -0.02
N ASP A 65 -14.24 14.74 0.33
CA ASP A 65 -14.83 14.94 1.66
C ASP A 65 -14.71 13.65 2.46
N THR A 66 -14.26 13.75 3.71
CA THR A 66 -14.17 12.59 4.61
C THR A 66 -15.56 12.02 4.86
N VAL A 67 -15.73 10.72 4.59
CA VAL A 67 -16.98 9.99 4.85
C VAL A 67 -16.86 9.07 6.06
N TRP A 68 -15.65 8.62 6.40
CA TRP A 68 -15.38 7.80 7.57
C TRP A 68 -13.94 7.95 8.02
N SER A 69 -13.70 7.83 9.33
CA SER A 69 -12.35 7.70 9.88
C SER A 69 -12.31 6.89 11.17
N ALA A 70 -11.15 6.33 11.47
CA ALA A 70 -10.89 5.70 12.76
C ALA A 70 -9.42 5.85 13.18
N ASP A 71 -9.21 6.17 14.44
CA ASP A 71 -7.91 6.17 15.09
C ASP A 71 -7.42 4.72 15.30
N LYS A 72 -6.09 4.54 15.31
CA LYS A 72 -5.44 3.25 15.49
C LYS A 72 -5.83 2.53 16.80
N ASP A 73 -6.15 3.31 17.86
CA ASP A 73 -6.50 2.74 19.15
C ASP A 73 -7.84 1.98 19.10
N ARG A 74 -8.75 2.36 18.20
CA ARG A 74 -9.98 1.61 17.94
C ARG A 74 -9.72 0.22 17.33
N PHE A 75 -8.56 0.02 16.71
CA PHE A 75 -8.10 -1.29 16.19
C PHE A 75 -7.23 -2.04 17.20
N GLY A 76 -6.97 -1.48 18.38
CA GLY A 76 -5.97 -2.00 19.31
C GLY A 76 -4.56 -2.05 18.69
N ALA A 77 -4.25 -1.10 17.83
CA ALA A 77 -3.05 -1.10 17.00
C ALA A 77 -1.99 -0.09 17.47
N GLU A 78 -0.72 -0.48 17.38
CA GLU A 78 0.42 0.42 17.56
C GLU A 78 0.61 1.35 16.35
N SER A 79 0.26 0.86 15.16
CA SER A 79 0.37 1.58 13.90
C SER A 79 -0.55 0.99 12.84
N ILE A 80 -1.05 1.85 11.95
CA ILE A 80 -1.77 1.50 10.72
C ILE A 80 -0.91 1.92 9.53
N GLU A 81 -0.97 1.16 8.43
CA GLU A 81 -0.34 1.52 7.15
C GLU A 81 -1.37 1.41 6.03
N ARG A 82 -0.98 1.10 4.79
CA ARG A 82 -1.87 1.02 3.64
C ARG A 82 -3.11 0.19 3.93
N CYS A 83 -4.26 0.74 3.55
CA CYS A 83 -5.55 0.06 3.51
C CYS A 83 -6.03 -0.06 2.06
N ALA A 84 -6.98 -0.96 1.83
CA ALA A 84 -7.63 -1.10 0.53
C ALA A 84 -9.15 -1.25 0.72
N ILE A 85 -9.92 -0.64 -0.20
CA ILE A 85 -11.39 -0.58 -0.09
C ILE A 85 -12.03 -1.02 -1.40
N ALA A 86 -13.18 -1.71 -1.33
CA ALA A 86 -14.08 -1.95 -2.46
C ALA A 86 -15.51 -2.24 -1.99
N HIS A 87 -16.45 -2.04 -2.90
CA HIS A 87 -17.84 -2.47 -2.76
C HIS A 87 -18.05 -3.79 -3.52
N VAL A 88 -18.59 -4.80 -2.86
CA VAL A 88 -18.75 -6.17 -3.39
C VAL A 88 -20.17 -6.66 -3.12
N GLY A 89 -21.02 -6.63 -4.14
CA GLY A 89 -22.46 -6.84 -3.95
C GLY A 89 -23.05 -5.73 -3.08
N ASP A 90 -23.62 -6.08 -1.94
CA ASP A 90 -24.23 -5.11 -1.00
C ASP A 90 -23.29 -4.77 0.19
N ILE A 91 -22.01 -5.15 0.11
CA ILE A 91 -21.08 -5.04 1.25
C ILE A 91 -19.84 -4.24 0.85
N TRP A 92 -19.54 -3.24 1.62
CA TRP A 92 -18.26 -2.56 1.62
C TRP A 92 -17.22 -3.37 2.40
N ARG A 93 -16.03 -3.49 1.85
CA ARG A 93 -14.88 -4.18 2.44
C ARG A 93 -13.73 -3.22 2.63
N LEU A 94 -13.19 -3.17 3.83
CA LEU A 94 -11.99 -2.41 4.18
C LEU A 94 -10.93 -3.38 4.70
N TYR A 95 -9.87 -3.58 3.93
CA TYR A 95 -8.68 -4.30 4.38
C TYR A 95 -7.71 -3.33 5.03
N VAL A 96 -7.23 -3.66 6.21
CA VAL A 96 -6.42 -2.77 7.04
C VAL A 96 -5.08 -3.45 7.36
N SER A 97 -3.96 -2.80 7.05
CA SER A 97 -2.65 -3.18 7.59
C SER A 97 -2.46 -2.58 8.96
N PHE A 98 -2.16 -3.39 9.95
CA PHE A 98 -1.94 -2.91 11.32
C PHE A 98 -0.94 -3.75 12.10
N VAL A 99 -0.35 -3.12 13.13
CA VAL A 99 0.56 -3.77 14.09
C VAL A 99 -0.12 -3.87 15.42
N ARG A 100 -0.23 -5.09 15.98
CA ARG A 100 -0.71 -5.28 17.35
C ARG A 100 0.34 -4.91 18.40
N HIS A 101 -0.11 -4.42 19.55
CA HIS A 101 0.78 -4.09 20.67
C HIS A 101 1.49 -5.31 21.28
N ASN A 102 0.84 -6.48 21.29
CA ASN A 102 1.33 -7.65 22.01
C ASN A 102 2.52 -8.35 21.34
N ASP A 103 2.53 -8.48 20.01
CA ASP A 103 3.56 -9.19 19.25
C ASP A 103 4.32 -8.30 18.25
N ARG A 104 3.82 -7.08 18.04
CA ARG A 104 4.41 -6.04 17.21
C ARG A 104 4.67 -6.46 15.76
N ARG A 105 3.78 -7.33 15.23
CA ARG A 105 3.84 -7.85 13.85
C ARG A 105 2.79 -7.19 12.97
N TRP A 106 3.19 -6.83 11.76
CA TRP A 106 2.29 -6.40 10.71
C TRP A 106 1.42 -7.55 10.22
N ARG A 107 0.13 -7.29 10.11
CA ARG A 107 -0.88 -8.21 9.58
C ARG A 107 -1.97 -7.47 8.84
N ILE A 108 -2.81 -8.21 8.11
CA ILE A 108 -3.95 -7.66 7.38
C ILE A 108 -5.23 -8.20 7.98
N GLY A 109 -6.13 -7.29 8.33
CA GLY A 109 -7.50 -7.57 8.75
C GLY A 109 -8.51 -7.06 7.74
N LEU A 110 -9.74 -7.54 7.84
CA LEU A 110 -10.91 -7.17 7.06
C LEU A 110 -12.01 -6.68 7.98
N ILE A 111 -12.64 -5.57 7.62
CA ILE A 111 -13.90 -5.11 8.19
C ILE A 111 -14.91 -5.05 7.05
N GLU A 112 -16.14 -5.51 7.29
CA GLU A 112 -17.24 -5.43 6.34
C GLU A 112 -18.35 -4.52 6.89
N SER A 113 -18.98 -3.75 6.00
CA SER A 113 -20.11 -2.88 6.34
C SER A 113 -21.09 -2.78 5.18
N ARG A 114 -22.35 -2.47 5.46
CA ARG A 114 -23.35 -2.18 4.43
C ARG A 114 -23.27 -0.75 3.91
N ALA A 115 -22.60 0.13 4.63
CA ALA A 115 -22.41 1.52 4.22
C ALA A 115 -20.96 1.94 4.39
N VAL A 116 -20.45 2.76 3.49
CA VAL A 116 -19.05 3.20 3.45
C VAL A 116 -18.66 4.07 4.65
N ASP A 117 -19.63 4.66 5.32
CA ASP A 117 -19.51 5.51 6.50
C ASP A 117 -19.76 4.78 7.84
N ALA A 118 -19.98 3.45 7.81
CA ALA A 118 -20.43 2.70 8.97
C ALA A 118 -19.53 1.50 9.34
N PHE A 119 -18.25 1.54 8.99
CA PHE A 119 -17.30 0.52 9.43
C PHE A 119 -17.06 0.60 10.95
N ASP A 120 -17.16 -0.54 11.64
CA ASP A 120 -16.76 -0.63 13.04
C ASP A 120 -15.43 -1.38 13.19
N PRO A 121 -14.35 -0.73 13.68
CA PRO A 121 -13.08 -1.39 13.95
C PRO A 121 -13.15 -2.59 14.90
N ALA A 122 -14.19 -2.69 15.74
CA ALA A 122 -14.39 -3.84 16.60
C ALA A 122 -14.73 -5.13 15.83
N ASP A 123 -15.25 -5.01 14.61
CA ASP A 123 -15.56 -6.13 13.72
C ASP A 123 -14.35 -6.64 12.92
N LEU A 124 -13.12 -6.13 13.19
CA LEU A 124 -11.92 -6.51 12.48
C LEU A 124 -11.59 -8.00 12.63
N VAL A 125 -11.61 -8.73 11.52
CA VAL A 125 -11.20 -10.13 11.43
C VAL A 125 -9.84 -10.23 10.73
N ILE A 126 -8.86 -10.93 11.30
CA ILE A 126 -7.56 -11.16 10.65
C ILE A 126 -7.76 -12.10 9.46
N VAL A 127 -7.27 -11.69 8.30
CA VAL A 127 -7.34 -12.47 7.05
C VAL A 127 -5.98 -12.96 6.55
N LEU A 128 -4.89 -12.27 6.92
CA LEU A 128 -3.52 -12.74 6.72
C LEU A 128 -2.71 -12.43 8.00
N ASP A 129 -2.30 -13.49 8.70
CA ASP A 129 -1.43 -13.40 9.87
C ASP A 129 -0.02 -13.93 9.51
N PRO A 130 1.05 -13.17 9.74
CA PRO A 130 2.40 -13.61 9.42
C PRO A 130 2.82 -14.87 10.19
N LEU A 131 2.26 -15.14 11.37
CA LEU A 131 2.55 -16.34 12.14
C LEU A 131 2.05 -17.60 11.42
N ASP A 132 0.83 -17.55 10.87
CA ASP A 132 0.24 -18.67 10.13
C ASP A 132 0.96 -18.92 8.80
N LEU A 133 1.59 -17.88 8.26
CA LEU A 133 2.31 -17.91 6.98
C LEU A 133 3.82 -18.23 7.14
N GLY A 134 4.34 -18.31 8.35
CA GLY A 134 5.78 -18.45 8.59
C GLY A 134 6.59 -17.23 8.15
N LEU A 135 6.01 -16.02 8.23
CA LEU A 135 6.59 -14.76 7.81
C LEU A 135 6.94 -13.85 8.99
N ALA A 136 7.81 -12.89 8.77
CA ALA A 136 8.10 -11.83 9.74
C ALA A 136 6.99 -10.77 9.76
N ALA A 137 6.40 -10.47 8.62
CA ALA A 137 5.39 -9.43 8.44
C ALA A 137 4.59 -9.67 7.16
N VAL A 138 3.34 -9.22 7.13
CA VAL A 138 2.52 -9.06 5.91
C VAL A 138 1.69 -7.80 6.04
N LYS A 139 1.72 -6.92 5.01
CA LYS A 139 1.04 -5.62 5.03
C LYS A 139 0.79 -5.07 3.62
N ASP A 140 0.24 -3.86 3.54
CA ASP A 140 0.05 -3.07 2.32
C ASP A 140 -0.81 -3.79 1.26
N PRO A 141 -2.06 -4.19 1.58
CA PRO A 141 -2.92 -4.89 0.64
C PRO A 141 -3.28 -4.01 -0.55
N TRP A 142 -3.21 -4.60 -1.72
CA TRP A 142 -3.92 -4.18 -2.92
C TRP A 142 -4.65 -5.39 -3.46
N PHE A 143 -5.94 -5.29 -3.73
CA PHE A 143 -6.73 -6.44 -4.13
C PHE A 143 -7.68 -6.11 -5.29
N ARG A 144 -8.02 -7.15 -6.03
CA ARG A 144 -8.98 -7.06 -7.13
C ARG A 144 -9.70 -8.38 -7.34
N ARG A 145 -10.85 -8.29 -7.99
CA ARG A 145 -11.51 -9.46 -8.55
C ARG A 145 -10.86 -9.83 -9.88
N GLU A 146 -10.55 -11.11 -10.08
CA GLU A 146 -10.04 -11.64 -11.33
C GLU A 146 -10.73 -12.98 -11.61
N GLY A 147 -11.48 -13.06 -12.73
CA GLY A 147 -12.36 -14.20 -13.01
C GLY A 147 -13.42 -14.37 -11.91
N GLU A 148 -13.54 -15.59 -11.41
CA GLU A 148 -14.48 -15.92 -10.32
C GLU A 148 -13.90 -15.72 -8.91
N GLY A 149 -12.61 -15.44 -8.81
CA GLY A 149 -11.90 -15.28 -7.55
C GLY A 149 -11.39 -13.88 -7.29
N TRP A 150 -10.57 -13.78 -6.25
CA TRP A 150 -9.91 -12.56 -5.80
C TRP A 150 -8.41 -12.81 -5.68
N LEU A 151 -7.63 -11.80 -5.98
CA LEU A 151 -6.21 -11.78 -5.69
C LEU A 151 -5.85 -10.54 -4.87
N MET A 152 -4.82 -10.68 -4.03
CA MET A 152 -4.29 -9.62 -3.19
C MET A 152 -2.76 -9.61 -3.29
N PHE A 153 -2.19 -8.49 -3.74
CA PHE A 153 -0.76 -8.23 -3.55
C PHE A 153 -0.52 -7.64 -2.17
N THR A 154 0.61 -8.02 -1.57
CA THR A 154 1.02 -7.55 -0.25
C THR A 154 2.52 -7.30 -0.21
N SER A 155 2.96 -6.41 0.67
CA SER A 155 4.35 -6.42 1.12
C SER A 155 4.52 -7.49 2.19
N TYR A 156 5.59 -8.26 2.13
CA TYR A 156 5.90 -9.25 3.17
C TYR A 156 7.38 -9.24 3.54
N GLY A 157 7.68 -9.70 4.74
CA GLY A 157 9.04 -9.95 5.19
C GLY A 157 9.25 -11.41 5.52
N THR A 158 10.39 -11.97 5.09
CA THR A 158 10.80 -13.33 5.47
C THR A 158 11.32 -13.34 6.91
N LEU A 159 11.23 -14.49 7.58
CA LEU A 159 11.97 -14.67 8.83
C LEU A 159 13.49 -14.74 8.50
N PRO A 160 14.35 -14.05 9.25
CA PRO A 160 15.78 -14.17 9.05
C PRO A 160 16.25 -15.59 9.40
N LEU A 161 17.19 -16.13 8.60
CA LEU A 161 17.77 -17.46 8.83
C LEU A 161 18.48 -17.57 10.17
N THR A 162 19.05 -16.47 10.66
CA THR A 162 19.74 -16.37 11.95
C THR A 162 19.42 -15.02 12.62
N GLY A 163 19.48 -14.97 13.94
CA GLY A 163 19.42 -13.69 14.68
C GLY A 163 18.05 -13.02 14.68
N GLY A 164 16.95 -13.77 14.77
CA GLY A 164 15.58 -13.25 14.85
C GLY A 164 15.22 -12.47 16.12
N THR A 165 16.06 -12.55 17.17
CA THR A 165 15.85 -11.83 18.43
C THR A 165 15.79 -10.32 18.19
N GLY A 166 14.75 -9.65 18.70
CA GLY A 166 14.56 -8.19 18.55
C GLY A 166 14.09 -7.73 17.16
N LEU A 167 13.75 -8.63 16.24
CA LEU A 167 13.24 -8.26 14.91
C LEU A 167 11.99 -7.37 14.97
N HIS A 168 11.15 -7.58 15.97
CA HIS A 168 9.88 -6.87 16.15
C HIS A 168 9.92 -5.75 17.19
N ASP A 169 11.09 -5.47 17.82
CA ASP A 169 11.22 -4.46 18.89
C ASP A 169 10.80 -3.05 18.45
N THR A 170 10.95 -2.74 17.16
CA THR A 170 10.55 -1.46 16.60
C THR A 170 9.09 -1.42 16.13
N GLY A 171 8.37 -2.56 16.16
CA GLY A 171 7.05 -2.71 15.55
C GLY A 171 7.05 -2.60 14.02
N ASP A 172 8.22 -2.72 13.38
CA ASP A 172 8.35 -2.65 11.93
C ASP A 172 9.56 -3.48 11.45
N ALA A 173 9.35 -4.79 11.33
CA ALA A 173 10.39 -5.73 10.91
C ALA A 173 10.99 -5.39 9.54
N LEU A 174 10.18 -4.84 8.62
CA LEU A 174 10.59 -4.46 7.26
C LEU A 174 11.55 -3.26 7.23
N SER A 175 11.59 -2.48 8.31
CA SER A 175 12.49 -1.32 8.46
C SER A 175 13.70 -1.61 9.35
N THR A 176 14.08 -2.87 9.53
CA THR A 176 15.21 -3.26 10.38
C THR A 176 16.49 -3.59 9.60
N GLY A 177 16.38 -3.76 8.29
CA GLY A 177 17.48 -4.29 7.44
C GLY A 177 17.79 -5.77 7.67
N ARG A 178 16.98 -6.47 8.48
CA ARG A 178 17.22 -7.87 8.91
C ARG A 178 16.31 -8.87 8.18
N THR A 179 15.42 -8.38 7.33
CA THR A 179 14.52 -9.20 6.53
C THR A 179 14.41 -8.63 5.12
N ILE A 180 14.14 -9.47 4.16
CA ILE A 180 13.82 -9.05 2.79
C ILE A 180 12.41 -8.46 2.81
N SER A 181 12.23 -7.29 2.18
CA SER A 181 10.94 -6.69 1.91
C SER A 181 10.56 -6.91 0.44
N ALA A 182 9.59 -7.78 0.20
CA ALA A 182 9.21 -8.23 -1.14
C ALA A 182 7.69 -8.16 -1.35
N SER A 183 7.26 -8.33 -2.60
CA SER A 183 5.84 -8.45 -2.94
C SER A 183 5.41 -9.91 -2.99
N GLY A 184 4.30 -10.20 -2.34
CA GLY A 184 3.67 -11.51 -2.36
C GLY A 184 2.25 -11.47 -2.87
N LEU A 185 1.72 -12.63 -3.19
CA LEU A 185 0.37 -12.86 -3.68
C LEU A 185 -0.40 -13.77 -2.72
N ALA A 186 -1.64 -13.40 -2.45
CA ALA A 186 -2.64 -14.28 -1.90
C ALA A 186 -3.88 -14.35 -2.81
N THR A 187 -4.56 -15.48 -2.84
CA THR A 187 -5.79 -15.69 -3.63
C THR A 187 -6.94 -16.09 -2.73
N SER A 188 -8.17 -15.78 -3.17
CA SER A 188 -9.37 -16.09 -2.40
C SER A 188 -10.57 -16.36 -3.31
N PRO A 189 -11.45 -17.34 -3.00
CA PRO A 189 -12.71 -17.50 -3.73
C PRO A 189 -13.76 -16.45 -3.35
N ASP A 190 -13.69 -15.89 -2.15
CA ASP A 190 -14.75 -15.06 -1.57
C ASP A 190 -14.27 -13.69 -1.05
N GLY A 191 -12.94 -13.42 -1.10
CA GLY A 191 -12.32 -12.22 -0.56
C GLY A 191 -12.28 -12.17 0.98
N ARG A 192 -12.61 -13.26 1.67
CA ARG A 192 -12.56 -13.38 3.13
C ARG A 192 -11.52 -14.39 3.59
N ARG A 193 -11.46 -15.54 2.93
CA ARG A 193 -10.49 -16.61 3.21
C ARG A 193 -9.40 -16.57 2.17
N TRP A 194 -8.19 -16.23 2.58
CA TRP A 194 -7.06 -16.03 1.70
C TRP A 194 -6.05 -17.17 1.81
N THR A 195 -5.56 -17.62 0.66
CA THR A 195 -4.51 -18.62 0.56
C THR A 195 -3.24 -17.95 0.03
N TRP A 196 -2.17 -18.01 0.81
CA TRP A 196 -0.87 -17.48 0.44
C TRP A 196 -0.25 -18.26 -0.72
N GLN A 197 0.17 -17.58 -1.78
CA GLN A 197 0.77 -18.17 -2.97
C GLN A 197 2.30 -17.98 -3.02
N GLY A 198 2.85 -17.13 -2.16
CA GLY A 198 4.29 -16.86 -2.12
C GLY A 198 4.69 -15.54 -2.79
N ALA A 199 5.98 -15.44 -3.09
CA ALA A 199 6.59 -14.26 -3.71
C ALA A 199 6.20 -14.12 -5.17
N VAL A 200 5.94 -12.86 -5.61
CA VAL A 200 5.71 -12.52 -7.01
C VAL A 200 6.72 -11.51 -7.54
N LEU A 201 7.29 -10.66 -6.68
CA LEU A 201 8.34 -9.73 -7.06
C LEU A 201 9.36 -9.61 -5.91
N LEU A 202 10.56 -10.13 -6.13
CA LEU A 202 11.68 -10.02 -5.20
C LEU A 202 12.52 -8.77 -5.50
N PRO A 203 13.21 -8.20 -4.49
CA PRO A 203 14.26 -7.22 -4.72
C PRO A 203 15.30 -7.74 -5.71
N SER A 204 15.86 -6.84 -6.51
CA SER A 204 16.98 -7.15 -7.42
C SER A 204 18.21 -7.55 -6.63
N ALA A 205 19.12 -8.32 -7.23
CA ALA A 205 20.39 -8.68 -6.61
C ALA A 205 21.28 -7.45 -6.32
N SER A 206 21.08 -6.37 -7.07
CA SER A 206 21.78 -5.10 -6.91
C SER A 206 20.97 -3.98 -7.59
N GLY A 207 21.34 -2.72 -7.38
CA GLY A 207 20.70 -1.58 -8.00
C GLY A 207 19.67 -0.90 -7.12
N TRP A 208 18.84 -0.06 -7.73
CA TRP A 208 17.97 0.89 -7.06
C TRP A 208 16.82 0.26 -6.26
N ASP A 209 16.44 -0.98 -6.54
CA ASP A 209 15.36 -1.73 -5.88
C ASP A 209 15.86 -3.03 -5.20
N SER A 210 17.13 -3.03 -4.78
CA SER A 210 17.76 -4.23 -4.19
C SER A 210 17.42 -4.46 -2.71
N PHE A 211 16.75 -3.53 -2.05
CA PHE A 211 16.34 -3.66 -0.64
C PHE A 211 14.85 -3.91 -0.47
N THR A 212 14.01 -3.19 -1.22
CA THR A 212 12.55 -3.30 -1.12
C THR A 212 11.92 -3.37 -2.50
N THR A 213 10.90 -4.23 -2.64
CA THR A 213 9.92 -4.18 -3.73
C THR A 213 8.52 -4.31 -3.15
N ARG A 214 7.63 -3.36 -3.51
CA ARG A 214 6.21 -3.38 -3.11
C ARG A 214 5.35 -3.14 -4.34
N LEU A 215 4.73 -4.19 -4.88
CA LEU A 215 3.77 -4.07 -5.98
C LEU A 215 2.51 -3.39 -5.45
N SER A 216 2.29 -2.16 -5.90
CA SER A 216 1.28 -1.26 -5.34
C SER A 216 -0.04 -1.29 -6.10
N THR A 217 -0.01 -1.58 -7.40
CA THR A 217 -1.19 -1.66 -8.26
C THR A 217 -0.90 -2.43 -9.53
N ALA A 218 -1.94 -2.91 -10.21
CA ALA A 218 -1.84 -3.50 -11.53
C ALA A 218 -3.06 -3.14 -12.40
N VAL A 219 -2.81 -2.69 -13.62
CA VAL A 219 -3.83 -2.33 -14.60
C VAL A 219 -3.69 -3.16 -15.87
N ARG A 220 -4.77 -3.33 -16.62
CA ARG A 220 -4.71 -4.01 -17.92
C ARG A 220 -3.86 -3.20 -18.91
N ASP A 221 -2.99 -3.91 -19.66
CA ASP A 221 -2.13 -3.37 -20.71
C ASP A 221 -2.14 -4.36 -21.88
N GLY A 222 -3.00 -4.12 -22.85
CA GLY A 222 -3.25 -5.05 -23.93
C GLY A 222 -3.82 -6.39 -23.45
N ASP A 223 -3.13 -7.47 -23.78
CA ASP A 223 -3.46 -8.84 -23.37
C ASP A 223 -2.83 -9.24 -22.01
N GLY A 224 -2.06 -8.31 -21.40
CA GLY A 224 -1.38 -8.51 -20.12
C GLY A 224 -1.70 -7.46 -19.06
N TRP A 225 -0.72 -7.22 -18.21
CA TRP A 225 -0.80 -6.35 -17.05
C TRP A 225 0.44 -5.45 -16.95
N LEU A 226 0.21 -4.21 -16.62
CA LEU A 226 1.23 -3.28 -16.17
C LEU A 226 1.09 -3.09 -14.67
N GLY A 227 2.13 -3.41 -13.91
CA GLY A 227 2.19 -3.18 -12.47
C GLY A 227 3.10 -1.99 -12.14
N LEU A 228 2.74 -1.27 -11.09
CA LEU A 228 3.59 -0.26 -10.49
C LEU A 228 4.08 -0.76 -9.13
N TYR A 229 5.36 -0.61 -8.87
CA TYR A 229 5.95 -1.04 -7.62
C TYR A 229 6.88 0.02 -7.03
N ASP A 230 6.95 0.05 -5.72
CA ASP A 230 7.89 0.89 -5.01
C ASP A 230 9.17 0.09 -4.74
N GLY A 231 10.32 0.72 -4.96
CA GLY A 231 11.64 0.14 -4.75
C GLY A 231 12.59 1.08 -4.03
N SER A 232 13.52 0.51 -3.27
CA SER A 232 14.65 1.21 -2.64
C SER A 232 15.90 0.34 -2.65
N ALA A 233 17.07 0.96 -2.65
CA ALA A 233 18.35 0.26 -2.68
C ALA A 233 18.90 -0.10 -1.29
N SER A 234 18.39 0.54 -0.23
CA SER A 234 18.93 0.38 1.11
C SER A 234 17.91 0.74 2.20
N LEU A 235 18.25 0.38 3.44
CA LEU A 235 17.48 0.82 4.61
C LEU A 235 17.44 2.35 4.76
N ALA A 236 18.47 3.06 4.35
CA ALA A 236 18.51 4.53 4.40
C ALA A 236 17.52 5.19 3.44
N GLU A 237 17.18 4.51 2.35
CA GLU A 237 16.18 4.96 1.37
C GLU A 237 14.78 4.41 1.66
N ASN A 238 14.62 3.60 2.69
CA ASN A 238 13.31 3.11 3.11
C ASN A 238 12.50 4.30 3.65
N TYR A 239 11.32 4.52 3.12
CA TYR A 239 10.45 5.71 3.20
C TYR A 239 10.68 6.77 2.10
N GLU A 240 11.74 6.64 1.30
CA GLU A 240 12.06 7.44 0.12
C GLU A 240 12.02 6.56 -1.14
N GLU A 241 11.15 5.55 -1.14
CA GLU A 241 11.02 4.60 -2.24
C GLU A 241 10.63 5.34 -3.53
N ARG A 242 11.05 4.79 -4.64
CA ARG A 242 10.81 5.29 -6.00
C ARG A 242 9.96 4.30 -6.77
N CYS A 243 9.20 4.78 -7.76
CA CYS A 243 8.25 3.96 -8.49
C CYS A 243 8.86 3.36 -9.76
N GLY A 244 8.81 2.03 -9.86
CA GLY A 244 9.16 1.25 -11.04
C GLY A 244 7.95 0.64 -11.73
N LEU A 245 8.15 0.17 -12.97
CA LEU A 245 7.16 -0.53 -13.77
C LEU A 245 7.56 -1.98 -13.98
N VAL A 246 6.57 -2.86 -13.89
CA VAL A 246 6.69 -4.29 -14.18
C VAL A 246 5.56 -4.73 -15.11
N ARG A 247 5.79 -5.78 -15.91
CA ARG A 247 4.78 -6.39 -16.77
C ARG A 247 4.55 -7.83 -16.38
N SER A 248 3.31 -8.30 -16.59
CA SER A 248 2.91 -9.68 -16.36
C SER A 248 1.84 -10.11 -17.39
N ARG A 249 1.78 -11.40 -17.69
CA ARG A 249 0.68 -11.97 -18.45
C ARG A 249 -0.36 -12.67 -17.57
N ASP A 250 0.02 -13.03 -16.35
CA ASP A 250 -0.75 -13.92 -15.48
C ASP A 250 -0.92 -13.42 -14.04
N LEU A 251 -0.38 -12.22 -13.70
CA LEU A 251 -0.36 -11.62 -12.36
C LEU A 251 0.53 -12.38 -11.33
N HIS A 252 1.16 -13.47 -11.75
CA HIS A 252 2.05 -14.28 -10.91
C HIS A 252 3.53 -14.06 -11.24
N HIS A 253 3.85 -13.85 -12.50
CA HIS A 253 5.22 -13.66 -12.97
C HIS A 253 5.37 -12.24 -13.49
N TRP A 254 6.30 -11.48 -12.90
CA TRP A 254 6.50 -10.08 -13.19
C TRP A 254 7.92 -9.81 -13.70
N GLU A 255 8.00 -9.07 -14.79
CA GLU A 255 9.26 -8.64 -15.40
C GLU A 255 9.40 -7.12 -15.31
N ARG A 256 10.57 -6.62 -14.89
CA ARG A 256 10.86 -5.20 -14.82
C ARG A 256 10.91 -4.58 -16.22
N VAL A 257 10.19 -3.47 -16.41
CA VAL A 257 10.22 -2.71 -17.68
C VAL A 257 11.55 -1.97 -17.81
N ASN A 258 12.08 -1.46 -16.70
CA ASN A 258 13.39 -0.83 -16.61
C ASN A 258 14.12 -1.34 -15.35
N ALA A 259 15.21 -2.07 -15.53
CA ALA A 259 16.00 -2.59 -14.43
C ALA A 259 17.05 -1.58 -13.92
N ASP A 260 17.43 -0.61 -14.73
CA ASP A 260 18.54 0.31 -14.44
C ASP A 260 18.15 1.46 -13.50
N GLY A 261 16.83 1.73 -13.37
CA GLY A 261 16.34 2.82 -12.53
C GLY A 261 14.82 2.84 -12.41
N PRO A 262 14.28 3.74 -11.57
CA PRO A 262 12.85 3.95 -11.45
C PRO A 262 12.27 4.47 -12.76
N SER A 263 11.04 4.09 -13.05
CA SER A 263 10.33 4.52 -14.27
C SER A 263 9.55 5.81 -14.06
N ILE A 264 9.16 6.09 -12.81
CA ILE A 264 8.44 7.29 -12.40
C ILE A 264 9.16 7.86 -11.18
N GLY A 265 9.54 9.13 -11.23
CA GLY A 265 10.25 9.81 -10.16
C GLY A 265 9.94 11.29 -10.15
N THR A 266 10.44 11.99 -9.14
CA THR A 266 10.33 13.43 -9.00
C THR A 266 11.63 14.11 -9.40
N VAL A 267 11.55 15.36 -9.84
CA VAL A 267 12.73 16.18 -10.16
C VAL A 267 13.28 16.89 -8.92
N ARG A 268 12.60 16.80 -7.78
CA ARG A 268 12.93 17.53 -6.55
C ARG A 268 13.37 16.59 -5.44
N GLY A 269 14.67 16.64 -5.11
CA GLY A 269 15.25 15.95 -3.96
C GLY A 269 15.27 14.41 -4.08
N PRO A 270 15.48 13.71 -2.97
CA PRO A 270 15.41 12.23 -2.91
C PRO A 270 13.97 11.72 -3.10
N GLY A 271 13.05 12.64 -3.34
CA GLY A 271 11.61 12.52 -3.31
C GLY A 271 11.03 11.30 -3.95
N GLY A 272 10.30 10.56 -3.14
CA GLY A 272 9.57 9.40 -3.54
C GLY A 272 8.23 9.73 -4.19
N VAL A 273 7.89 8.92 -5.18
CA VAL A 273 6.51 8.64 -5.58
C VAL A 273 6.26 7.21 -5.17
N ARG A 274 5.35 7.00 -4.24
CA ARG A 274 5.14 5.67 -3.66
C ARG A 274 3.66 5.37 -3.40
N TYR A 275 3.35 4.09 -3.16
CA TYR A 275 1.98 3.63 -2.94
C TYR A 275 1.03 4.03 -4.08
N VAL A 276 1.52 4.00 -5.33
CA VAL A 276 0.67 4.36 -6.46
C VAL A 276 -0.51 3.41 -6.55
N ASP A 277 -1.72 3.95 -6.67
CA ASP A 277 -2.91 3.18 -6.98
C ASP A 277 -3.67 3.80 -8.16
N ILE A 278 -4.15 2.96 -9.06
CA ILE A 278 -4.79 3.39 -10.30
C ILE A 278 -6.17 2.77 -10.40
N THR A 279 -7.19 3.61 -10.57
CA THR A 279 -8.55 3.15 -10.86
C THR A 279 -8.68 2.64 -12.28
N ALA A 280 -9.73 1.85 -12.56
CA ALA A 280 -9.98 1.30 -13.90
C ALA A 280 -10.16 2.37 -15.00
N VAL A 281 -10.47 3.60 -14.64
CA VAL A 281 -10.66 4.72 -15.58
C VAL A 281 -9.46 5.68 -15.64
N GLY A 282 -8.35 5.33 -14.96
CA GLY A 282 -7.10 6.06 -15.07
C GLY A 282 -6.88 7.18 -14.05
N ASP A 283 -7.68 7.27 -12.98
CA ASP A 283 -7.31 8.14 -11.84
C ASP A 283 -6.14 7.51 -11.10
N VAL A 284 -5.09 8.30 -10.85
CA VAL A 284 -3.83 7.87 -10.24
C VAL A 284 -3.67 8.55 -8.90
N PHE A 285 -3.70 7.79 -7.81
CA PHE A 285 -3.44 8.28 -6.47
C PHE A 285 -2.03 7.86 -6.03
N TYR A 286 -1.31 8.73 -5.36
CA TYR A 286 0.03 8.43 -4.89
C TYR A 286 0.45 9.31 -3.71
N GLU A 287 1.33 8.78 -2.89
CA GLU A 287 2.04 9.52 -1.86
C GLU A 287 3.25 10.21 -2.49
N TYR A 288 3.36 11.52 -2.28
CA TYR A 288 4.40 12.37 -2.86
C TYR A 288 5.24 13.03 -1.77
N THR A 289 6.56 12.89 -1.86
CA THR A 289 7.49 13.52 -0.92
C THR A 289 7.71 14.99 -1.29
N ARG A 290 7.42 15.90 -0.37
CA ARG A 290 7.63 17.34 -0.50
C ARG A 290 9.09 17.73 -0.21
N ALA A 291 9.46 18.96 -0.55
CA ALA A 291 10.81 19.49 -0.30
C ALA A 291 11.18 19.61 1.19
N ASP A 292 10.18 19.71 2.08
CA ASP A 292 10.35 19.74 3.54
C ASP A 292 10.42 18.32 4.16
N GLY A 293 10.37 17.26 3.34
CA GLY A 293 10.37 15.86 3.79
C GLY A 293 9.04 15.36 4.34
N ALA A 294 7.99 16.17 4.33
CA ALA A 294 6.63 15.72 4.58
C ALA A 294 6.05 15.03 3.34
N HIS A 295 5.05 14.15 3.52
CA HIS A 295 4.39 13.51 2.39
C HIS A 295 2.93 13.90 2.31
N GLU A 296 2.49 14.24 1.09
CA GLU A 296 1.11 14.58 0.78
C GLU A 296 0.49 13.55 -0.17
N LEU A 297 -0.84 13.42 -0.11
CA LEU A 297 -1.58 12.59 -1.06
C LEU A 297 -1.94 13.42 -2.28
N ARG A 298 -1.61 12.92 -3.45
CA ARG A 298 -1.91 13.55 -4.75
C ARG A 298 -2.79 12.68 -5.62
N VAL A 299 -3.47 13.33 -6.56
CA VAL A 299 -4.20 12.68 -7.66
C VAL A 299 -3.73 13.24 -9.01
N ALA A 300 -3.56 12.34 -9.97
CA ALA A 300 -3.32 12.63 -11.39
C ALA A 300 -4.23 11.75 -12.25
N HIS A 301 -4.10 11.87 -13.58
CA HIS A 301 -4.73 10.96 -14.53
C HIS A 301 -3.66 10.34 -15.41
N THR A 302 -3.91 9.11 -15.88
CA THR A 302 -3.09 8.49 -16.91
C THR A 302 -3.18 9.31 -18.20
N SER A 303 -2.04 9.46 -18.89
CA SER A 303 -1.93 10.16 -20.18
C SER A 303 -2.34 9.27 -21.36
#